data_a5281052b6c10cd7a3e4971396c652ae
#
_entry.id   a5281052b6c10cd7a3e4971396c652ae
#
_cell.length_a   1.000
_cell.length_b   1.000
_cell.length_c   1.000
_cell.angle_alpha   90.00
_cell.angle_beta   90.00
_cell.angle_gamma   90.00
#
_symmetry.space_group_name_H-M   'P 1'
#
loop_
_entity.id
_entity.type
_entity.pdbx_description
1 polymer ?
#
loop_
_entity_poly.entity_id
_entity_poly.type
_entity_poly.pdbx_seq_one_letter_code
_entity_poly.pdbx_strand_id
1 'polypeptide(L)'
;MKNQNLLWAISGGRCEYEGCNTPLYMDILTKKKYNKAYIAHIVADSLDGPRGDPERSEKLANEISNLMLLCDPHHTLIDKDVANHPEDRLVEMKRKHEER
;
A
#
# COMPACT_ATOMS: atom_id res chain seq x y z
N MET A 1 2.91 -8.09 -11.39
CA MET A 1 2.56 -8.50 -10.02
C MET A 1 1.16 -9.09 -10.00
N LYS A 2 0.98 -10.19 -9.29
CA LYS A 2 -0.34 -10.78 -9.12
C LYS A 2 -1.24 -9.86 -8.27
N ASN A 3 -2.52 -9.95 -8.47
CA ASN A 3 -3.54 -9.23 -7.69
C ASN A 3 -3.54 -7.72 -7.85
N GLN A 4 -2.81 -7.19 -8.82
CA GLN A 4 -2.77 -5.74 -9.05
C GLN A 4 -4.15 -5.18 -9.38
N ASN A 5 -4.89 -5.84 -10.28
CA ASN A 5 -6.22 -5.38 -10.67
C ASN A 5 -7.20 -5.43 -9.50
N LEU A 6 -7.12 -6.49 -8.68
CA LEU A 6 -7.97 -6.62 -7.51
C LEU A 6 -7.67 -5.52 -6.48
N LEU A 7 -6.39 -5.25 -6.26
CA LEU A 7 -5.99 -4.18 -5.34
C LEU A 7 -6.54 -2.82 -5.78
N TRP A 8 -6.46 -2.52 -7.07
CA TRP A 8 -7.04 -1.30 -7.61
C TRP A 8 -8.54 -1.23 -7.36
N ALA A 9 -9.25 -2.34 -7.52
CA ALA A 9 -10.69 -2.39 -7.31
C ALA A 9 -11.06 -2.17 -5.84
N ILE A 10 -10.42 -2.89 -4.91
CA ILE A 10 -10.79 -2.81 -3.50
C ILE A 10 -10.34 -1.50 -2.84
N SER A 11 -9.25 -0.89 -3.33
CA SER A 11 -8.78 0.40 -2.84
C SER A 11 -9.57 1.58 -3.41
N GLY A 12 -10.33 1.35 -4.48
CA GLY A 12 -11.00 2.40 -5.21
C GLY A 12 -10.07 3.30 -6.00
N GLY A 13 -8.85 2.83 -6.28
CA GLY A 13 -7.83 3.61 -7.00
C GLY A 13 -7.31 4.80 -6.20
N ARG A 14 -7.43 4.77 -4.88
CA ARG A 14 -7.03 5.88 -4.00
C ARG A 14 -6.01 5.42 -2.97
N CYS A 15 -5.17 6.35 -2.51
CA CYS A 15 -4.15 6.06 -1.50
C CYS A 15 -4.80 5.53 -0.21
N GLU A 16 -4.34 4.38 0.24
CA GLU A 16 -4.89 3.71 1.42
C GLU A 16 -4.29 4.19 2.75
N TYR A 17 -3.35 5.14 2.70
CA TYR A 17 -2.81 5.72 3.93
C TYR A 17 -3.91 6.53 4.64
N GLU A 18 -4.02 6.36 5.95
CA GLU A 18 -5.09 7.03 6.72
C GLU A 18 -5.10 8.55 6.50
N GLY A 19 -6.26 9.06 6.16
CA GLY A 19 -6.45 10.50 5.92
C GLY A 19 -6.01 11.02 4.56
N CYS A 20 -5.35 10.21 3.74
CA CYS A 20 -4.87 10.68 2.43
C CYS A 20 -5.95 10.62 1.35
N ASN A 21 -6.40 9.43 1.02
CA ASN A 21 -7.45 9.19 0.03
C ASN A 21 -7.24 9.88 -1.33
N THR A 22 -6.00 10.23 -1.67
CA THR A 22 -5.67 10.88 -2.94
C THR A 22 -5.94 9.94 -4.10
N PRO A 23 -6.62 10.38 -5.17
CA PRO A 23 -6.79 9.54 -6.36
C PRO A 23 -5.44 9.26 -7.02
N LEU A 24 -5.23 8.00 -7.41
CA LEU A 24 -3.96 7.53 -7.96
C LEU A 24 -4.03 7.28 -9.47
N TYR A 25 -5.11 7.70 -10.11
CA TYR A 25 -5.37 7.49 -11.53
C TYR A 25 -5.36 8.81 -12.33
N MET A 26 -5.05 9.93 -11.68
CA MET A 26 -4.96 11.22 -12.38
C MET A 26 -4.17 12.25 -11.57
N ASP A 27 -3.65 13.23 -12.25
CA ASP A 27 -3.09 14.42 -11.62
C ASP A 27 -4.23 15.32 -11.14
N ILE A 28 -4.19 15.72 -9.86
CA ILE A 28 -5.26 16.53 -9.25
C ILE A 28 -5.40 17.89 -9.93
N LEU A 29 -4.28 18.51 -10.26
CA LEU A 29 -4.26 19.85 -10.80
C LEU A 29 -4.68 19.92 -12.28
N THR A 30 -4.05 19.11 -13.11
CA THR A 30 -4.28 19.14 -14.56
C THR A 30 -5.41 18.23 -15.01
N LYS A 31 -5.86 17.31 -14.15
CA LYS A 31 -6.84 16.28 -14.46
C LYS A 31 -6.37 15.29 -15.52
N LYS A 32 -5.09 15.30 -15.86
CA LYS A 32 -4.53 14.32 -16.78
C LYS A 32 -4.56 12.93 -16.14
N LYS A 33 -5.08 11.95 -16.86
CA LYS A 33 -5.23 10.58 -16.35
C LYS A 33 -3.99 9.75 -16.62
N TYR A 34 -3.45 9.14 -15.59
CA TYR A 34 -2.33 8.22 -15.67
C TYR A 34 -2.21 7.48 -14.33
N ASN A 35 -1.47 6.37 -14.34
CA ASN A 35 -1.24 5.60 -13.12
C ASN A 35 -0.07 6.21 -12.34
N LYS A 36 -0.35 6.73 -11.16
CA LYS A 36 0.68 7.26 -10.25
C LYS A 36 0.73 6.52 -8.93
N ALA A 37 0.21 5.28 -8.92
CA ALA A 37 0.16 4.46 -7.71
C ALA A 37 1.46 3.69 -7.49
N TYR A 38 1.73 3.42 -6.23
CA TYR A 38 2.76 2.49 -5.79
C TYR A 38 2.10 1.38 -5.01
N ILE A 39 2.54 0.15 -5.26
CA ILE A 39 2.06 -1.01 -4.50
C ILE A 39 3.10 -1.32 -3.45
N ALA A 40 2.68 -1.20 -2.19
CA ALA A 40 3.56 -1.41 -1.05
C ALA A 40 3.24 -2.74 -0.36
N HIS A 41 4.28 -3.41 0.10
CA HIS A 41 4.14 -4.61 0.93
C HIS A 41 4.09 -4.19 2.40
N ILE A 42 3.09 -4.66 3.16
CA ILE A 42 3.03 -4.42 4.60
C ILE A 42 4.20 -5.17 5.27
N VAL A 43 4.27 -6.49 5.05
CA VAL A 43 5.46 -7.28 5.38
C VAL A 43 6.28 -7.37 4.10
N ALA A 44 7.52 -6.90 4.13
CA ALA A 44 8.38 -6.87 2.93
C ALA A 44 8.51 -8.25 2.31
N ASP A 45 8.73 -8.29 1.00
CA ASP A 45 8.93 -9.54 0.28
C ASP A 45 10.34 -10.14 0.48
N SER A 46 11.20 -9.42 1.18
CA SER A 46 12.52 -9.93 1.60
C SER A 46 12.73 -9.72 3.08
N LEU A 47 13.63 -10.53 3.68
CA LEU A 47 13.94 -10.43 5.11
C LEU A 47 14.51 -9.08 5.50
N ASP A 48 15.27 -8.46 4.61
CA ASP A 48 15.98 -7.20 4.87
C ASP A 48 15.10 -5.98 4.63
N GLY A 49 13.90 -6.16 4.08
CA GLY A 49 12.99 -5.06 3.81
C GLY A 49 12.22 -4.60 5.04
N PRO A 50 11.48 -3.48 4.91
CA PRO A 50 10.65 -2.96 6.01
C PRO A 50 9.67 -4.00 6.52
N ARG A 51 9.67 -4.24 7.82
CA ARG A 51 8.80 -5.21 8.49
C ARG A 51 8.97 -6.65 7.96
N GLY A 52 10.17 -6.96 7.44
CA GLY A 52 10.47 -8.30 6.93
C GLY A 52 10.36 -9.36 8.03
N ASP A 53 9.97 -10.57 7.67
CA ASP A 53 9.72 -11.66 8.61
C ASP A 53 10.24 -12.97 8.02
N PRO A 54 11.11 -13.72 8.74
CA PRO A 54 11.73 -14.94 8.20
C PRO A 54 10.73 -16.02 7.79
N GLU A 55 9.58 -16.06 8.43
CA GLU A 55 8.57 -17.11 8.13
C GLU A 55 7.51 -16.64 7.17
N ARG A 56 7.22 -15.33 7.12
CA ARG A 56 6.05 -14.78 6.44
C ARG A 56 6.35 -14.01 5.16
N SER A 57 7.56 -13.42 5.03
CA SER A 57 7.87 -12.57 3.88
C SER A 57 7.62 -13.25 2.54
N GLU A 58 8.11 -14.46 2.37
CA GLU A 58 7.91 -15.20 1.13
C GLU A 58 6.44 -15.57 0.91
N LYS A 59 5.77 -16.04 1.96
CA LYS A 59 4.36 -16.43 1.88
C LYS A 59 3.43 -15.28 1.54
N LEU A 60 3.74 -14.09 2.03
CA LEU A 60 2.88 -12.91 1.89
C LEU A 60 3.19 -12.05 0.67
N ALA A 61 4.25 -12.37 -0.07
CA ALA A 61 4.72 -11.51 -1.15
C ALA A 61 3.66 -11.15 -2.19
N ASN A 62 2.71 -12.05 -2.46
CA ASN A 62 1.64 -11.82 -3.43
C ASN A 62 0.24 -11.87 -2.82
N GLU A 63 0.13 -11.90 -1.49
CA GLU A 63 -1.17 -11.93 -0.84
C GLU A 63 -1.81 -10.55 -0.84
N ILE A 64 -3.05 -10.45 -1.32
CA ILE A 64 -3.77 -9.18 -1.39
C ILE A 64 -3.88 -8.49 -0.02
N SER A 65 -4.00 -9.26 1.05
CA SER A 65 -4.06 -8.72 2.40
C SER A 65 -2.76 -8.05 2.85
N ASN A 66 -1.66 -8.31 2.16
CA ASN A 66 -0.34 -7.76 2.47
C ASN A 66 0.04 -6.60 1.54
N LEU A 67 -0.84 -6.19 0.64
CA LEU A 67 -0.56 -5.15 -0.34
C LEU A 67 -1.41 -3.92 -0.08
N MET A 68 -0.78 -2.75 -0.20
CA MET A 68 -1.48 -1.45 -0.10
C MET A 68 -1.22 -0.64 -1.35
N LEU A 69 -2.24 0.08 -1.80
CA LEU A 69 -2.09 1.04 -2.88
C LEU A 69 -1.83 2.41 -2.25
N LEU A 70 -0.68 3.02 -2.56
CA LEU A 70 -0.24 4.26 -1.93
C LEU A 70 0.22 5.28 -2.96
N CYS A 71 0.15 6.56 -2.60
CA CYS A 71 0.82 7.63 -3.34
C CYS A 71 2.32 7.59 -3.04
N ASP A 72 3.12 8.27 -3.87
CA ASP A 72 4.57 8.30 -3.70
C ASP A 72 5.01 8.77 -2.31
N PRO A 73 4.53 9.92 -1.78
CA PRO A 73 4.96 10.36 -0.45
C PRO A 73 4.71 9.31 0.64
N HIS A 74 3.56 8.68 0.65
CA HIS A 74 3.23 7.72 1.71
C HIS A 74 3.90 6.36 1.50
N HIS A 75 4.10 5.93 0.26
CA HIS A 75 4.89 4.75 -0.04
C HIS A 75 6.31 4.90 0.54
N THR A 76 6.91 6.05 0.33
CA THR A 76 8.23 6.35 0.85
C THR A 76 8.22 6.45 2.38
N LEU A 77 7.22 7.10 2.94
CA LEU A 77 7.13 7.34 4.38
C LEU A 77 7.07 6.05 5.19
N ILE A 78 6.23 5.11 4.80
CA ILE A 78 6.08 3.87 5.58
C ILE A 78 7.34 3.03 5.59
N ASP A 79 8.18 3.17 4.57
CA ASP A 79 9.43 2.42 4.46
C ASP A 79 10.59 3.11 5.15
N LYS A 80 10.54 4.44 5.28
CA LYS A 80 11.59 5.21 5.97
C LYS A 80 11.31 5.38 7.45
N ASP A 81 10.06 5.42 7.85
CA ASP A 81 9.66 5.59 9.24
C ASP A 81 8.99 4.32 9.76
N VAL A 82 9.73 3.23 9.72
CA VAL A 82 9.23 1.89 10.10
C VAL A 82 8.75 1.88 11.56
N ALA A 83 9.42 2.61 12.44
CA ALA A 83 9.09 2.63 13.87
C ALA A 83 7.66 3.11 14.13
N ASN A 84 7.18 4.07 13.33
CA ASN A 84 5.81 4.60 13.46
C ASN A 84 4.82 3.93 12.51
N HIS A 85 5.28 2.93 11.75
CA HIS A 85 4.44 2.21 10.79
C HIS A 85 4.59 0.71 11.00
N PRO A 86 4.20 0.20 12.19
CA PRO A 86 4.22 -1.24 12.43
C PRO A 86 3.15 -1.94 11.62
N GLU A 87 3.30 -3.24 11.47
CA GLU A 87 2.39 -4.06 10.65
C GLU A 87 0.92 -3.85 11.03
N ASP A 88 0.60 -3.89 12.31
CA ASP A 88 -0.79 -3.78 12.77
C ASP A 88 -1.42 -2.43 12.43
N ARG A 89 -0.64 -1.35 12.45
CA ARG A 89 -1.12 -0.03 12.05
C ARG A 89 -1.46 0.01 10.55
N LEU A 90 -0.60 -0.57 9.73
CA LEU A 90 -0.81 -0.60 8.28
C LEU A 90 -2.01 -1.49 7.90
N VAL A 91 -2.14 -2.63 8.57
CA VAL A 91 -3.28 -3.53 8.36
C VAL A 91 -4.58 -2.80 8.70
N GLU A 92 -4.60 -2.03 9.79
CA GLU A 92 -5.79 -1.28 10.18
C GLU A 92 -6.12 -0.16 9.20
N MET A 93 -5.12 0.56 8.69
CA MET A 93 -5.34 1.57 7.64
C MET A 93 -6.00 0.96 6.40
N LYS A 94 -5.47 -0.17 5.96
CA LYS A 94 -6.00 -0.88 4.80
C LYS A 94 -7.44 -1.32 5.04
N ARG A 95 -7.69 -1.93 6.19
CA ARG A 95 -9.02 -2.42 6.55
C ARG A 95 -10.05 -1.29 6.53
N LYS A 96 -9.75 -0.17 7.20
CA LYS A 96 -10.67 0.97 7.26
C LYS A 96 -10.93 1.57 5.89
N HIS A 97 -9.90 1.70 5.08
CA HIS A 97 -10.04 2.26 3.74
C HIS A 97 -10.94 1.39 2.86
N GLU A 98 -10.76 0.07 2.91
CA GLU A 98 -11.49 -0.87 2.05
C GLU A 98 -12.90 -1.18 2.53
N GLU A 99 -13.24 -0.82 3.75
CA GLU A 99 -14.54 -1.08 4.36
C GLU A 99 -15.61 -0.04 4.07
N ARG A 100 -15.30 1.01 3.35
CA ARG A 100 -16.26 2.09 3.09
C ARG A 100 -17.53 1.66 2.30
#